data_93f58615dc67c982e03e38ad586f6492
#
_entry.id   93f58615dc67c982e03e38ad586f6492
#
_cell.length_a   1.000
_cell.length_b   1.000
_cell.length_c   1.000
_cell.angle_alpha   90.00
_cell.angle_beta   90.00
_cell.angle_gamma   90.00
#
_symmetry.space_group_name_H-M   'P 1'
#
loop_
_entity.id
_entity.type
_entity.pdbx_description
1 polymer ?
#
loop_
_entity_poly.entity_id
_entity_poly.type
_entity_poly.pdbx_seq_one_letter_code
_entity_poly.pdbx_strand_id
1 'polypeptide(L)'
;MENYYILSDGSLTRHENTIYFENKNGKNYIPIEKVDNIYCYGQVSLTSQVLHLLAKKRILIHFFNYYGYYEGTFYPKTKLLAGNVIIKQAEHYIDTKKRLILAKKFVKGSADNMKKVLSYYKLKNKITQIEQEIENQKTIPDLLNTEARIRIEYYSYFDKITKQQSFNFEKRTKQPPKNMINALISFGNSLLYSTTLNELYNTQLNPTISYLHEPLQRRYSLTLDLTEIFKPIIVDRLIFKLINKEMITKKHFKKDVNYCILTKSGKNKFLQEYDKKLKTTLKHRQLNRNVSYKHLIRLEAYKLEKHILDIKEYTPYKIRW
;
A
#
# COMPACT_ATOMS: atom_id res chain seq x y z
N MET A 1 -7.96 -9.18 -14.46
CA MET A 1 -8.84 -8.81 -13.34
C MET A 1 -8.65 -7.34 -13.03
N GLU A 2 -9.70 -6.64 -12.56
CA GLU A 2 -9.74 -5.20 -12.36
C GLU A 2 -10.23 -4.87 -10.96
N ASN A 3 -9.73 -3.76 -10.39
CA ASN A 3 -10.25 -3.22 -9.14
C ASN A 3 -11.54 -2.43 -9.41
N TYR A 4 -12.53 -2.62 -8.55
CA TYR A 4 -13.77 -1.85 -8.59
C TYR A 4 -13.80 -0.85 -7.43
N TYR A 5 -14.04 0.42 -7.76
CA TYR A 5 -14.07 1.52 -6.81
C TYR A 5 -15.46 2.12 -6.69
N ILE A 6 -16.07 1.99 -5.52
CA ILE A 6 -17.40 2.53 -5.21
C ILE A 6 -17.20 3.82 -4.43
N LEU A 7 -17.43 4.97 -5.10
CA LEU A 7 -17.23 6.33 -4.55
C LEU A 7 -18.53 7.02 -4.13
N SER A 8 -19.66 6.33 -4.20
CA SER A 8 -20.96 6.84 -3.80
C SER A 8 -21.66 5.86 -2.88
N ASP A 9 -22.59 6.36 -2.09
CA ASP A 9 -23.46 5.54 -1.27
C ASP A 9 -24.40 4.70 -2.14
N GLY A 10 -24.78 3.52 -1.65
CA GLY A 10 -25.62 2.60 -2.38
C GLY A 10 -25.65 1.21 -1.78
N SER A 11 -26.16 0.25 -2.53
CA SER A 11 -26.25 -1.15 -2.11
C SER A 11 -25.63 -2.09 -3.14
N LEU A 12 -24.98 -3.14 -2.64
CA LEU A 12 -24.54 -4.28 -3.43
C LEU A 12 -25.52 -5.43 -3.24
N THR A 13 -26.06 -5.89 -4.35
CA THR A 13 -27.02 -7.00 -4.38
C THR A 13 -26.52 -8.09 -5.31
N ARG A 14 -26.82 -9.34 -4.97
CA ARG A 14 -26.51 -10.50 -5.83
C ARG A 14 -27.69 -10.79 -6.73
N HIS A 15 -27.40 -11.04 -7.99
CA HIS A 15 -28.36 -11.62 -8.93
C HIS A 15 -27.65 -12.77 -9.64
N GLU A 16 -28.12 -14.00 -9.41
CA GLU A 16 -27.48 -15.24 -9.89
C GLU A 16 -25.97 -15.32 -9.56
N ASN A 17 -25.11 -15.32 -10.56
CA ASN A 17 -23.65 -15.39 -10.42
C ASN A 17 -22.96 -14.05 -10.58
N THR A 18 -23.68 -12.93 -10.38
CA THR A 18 -23.11 -11.59 -10.50
C THR A 18 -23.56 -10.66 -9.39
N ILE A 19 -22.97 -9.46 -9.37
CA ILE A 19 -23.28 -8.41 -8.39
C ILE A 19 -23.73 -7.16 -9.14
N TYR A 20 -24.72 -6.49 -8.58
CA TYR A 20 -25.15 -5.15 -8.99
C TYR A 20 -24.84 -4.16 -7.90
N PHE A 21 -24.36 -3.00 -8.30
CA PHE A 21 -24.33 -1.81 -7.45
C PHE A 21 -25.47 -0.91 -7.83
N GLU A 22 -26.34 -0.59 -6.86
CA GLU A 22 -27.51 0.23 -7.03
C GLU A 22 -27.45 1.46 -6.14
N ASN A 23 -27.72 2.61 -6.71
CA ASN A 23 -27.83 3.88 -5.99
C ASN A 23 -28.87 4.77 -6.68
N LYS A 24 -29.06 6.01 -6.17
CA LYS A 24 -30.02 6.97 -6.73
C LYS A 24 -29.81 7.34 -8.22
N ASN A 25 -28.63 7.04 -8.79
CA ASN A 25 -28.31 7.32 -10.20
C ASN A 25 -28.54 6.09 -11.10
N GLY A 26 -29.02 4.98 -10.55
CA GLY A 26 -29.33 3.76 -11.28
C GLY A 26 -28.59 2.53 -10.77
N LYS A 27 -28.72 1.47 -11.55
CA LYS A 27 -28.18 0.14 -11.27
C LYS A 27 -27.09 -0.21 -12.25
N ASN A 28 -25.90 -0.54 -11.72
CA ASN A 28 -24.71 -0.89 -12.49
C ASN A 28 -24.30 -2.35 -12.26
N TYR A 29 -24.08 -3.04 -13.35
CA TYR A 29 -23.59 -4.41 -13.36
C TYR A 29 -22.09 -4.47 -13.04
N ILE A 30 -21.71 -5.39 -12.13
CA ILE A 30 -20.30 -5.68 -11.82
C ILE A 30 -19.97 -7.10 -12.29
N PRO A 31 -19.20 -7.25 -13.40
CA PRO A 31 -18.86 -8.56 -13.95
C PRO A 31 -17.89 -9.30 -13.04
N ILE A 32 -18.41 -10.13 -12.15
CA ILE A 32 -17.66 -10.76 -11.04
C ILE A 32 -16.42 -11.51 -11.50
N GLU A 33 -16.43 -12.11 -12.69
CA GLU A 33 -15.30 -12.84 -13.25
C GLU A 33 -14.09 -11.94 -13.62
N LYS A 34 -14.33 -10.64 -13.77
CA LYS A 34 -13.28 -9.65 -14.04
C LYS A 34 -12.82 -8.91 -12.80
N VAL A 35 -13.51 -9.09 -11.67
CA VAL A 35 -13.20 -8.40 -10.43
C VAL A 35 -11.97 -9.00 -9.77
N ASP A 36 -11.06 -8.13 -9.37
CA ASP A 36 -9.92 -8.48 -8.52
C ASP A 36 -10.24 -8.18 -7.05
N ASN A 37 -10.62 -6.93 -6.77
CA ASN A 37 -11.08 -6.48 -5.45
C ASN A 37 -12.11 -5.38 -5.58
N ILE A 38 -12.88 -5.15 -4.51
CA ILE A 38 -13.82 -4.05 -4.40
C ILE A 38 -13.35 -3.09 -3.30
N TYR A 39 -13.39 -1.79 -3.58
CA TYR A 39 -12.97 -0.72 -2.67
C TYR A 39 -14.14 0.23 -2.44
N CYS A 40 -14.69 0.24 -1.22
CA CYS A 40 -15.86 1.04 -0.84
C CYS A 40 -15.44 2.31 -0.11
N TYR A 41 -15.63 3.46 -0.76
CA TYR A 41 -15.39 4.80 -0.20
C TYR A 41 -16.69 5.53 0.16
N GLY A 42 -17.84 5.01 -0.26
CA GLY A 42 -19.18 5.46 0.13
C GLY A 42 -19.78 4.55 1.20
N GLN A 43 -20.93 4.93 1.72
CA GLN A 43 -21.74 4.07 2.59
C GLN A 43 -22.41 3.00 1.73
N VAL A 44 -21.95 1.74 1.86
CA VAL A 44 -22.39 0.63 1.02
C VAL A 44 -23.07 -0.44 1.87
N SER A 45 -24.34 -0.69 1.62
CA SER A 45 -25.07 -1.82 2.19
C SER A 45 -24.75 -3.10 1.44
N LEU A 46 -24.66 -4.21 2.16
CA LEU A 46 -24.32 -5.53 1.63
C LEU A 46 -25.31 -6.58 2.11
N THR A 47 -25.66 -7.52 1.24
CA THR A 47 -26.40 -8.71 1.66
C THR A 47 -25.44 -9.87 1.94
N SER A 48 -25.84 -10.83 2.80
CA SER A 48 -25.07 -12.05 3.04
C SER A 48 -24.85 -12.86 1.76
N GLN A 49 -25.79 -12.82 0.81
CA GLN A 49 -25.65 -13.47 -0.50
C GLN A 49 -24.51 -12.90 -1.34
N VAL A 50 -24.27 -11.57 -1.27
CA VAL A 50 -23.10 -10.93 -1.89
C VAL A 50 -21.82 -11.43 -1.25
N LEU A 51 -21.77 -11.45 0.09
CA LEU A 51 -20.59 -11.93 0.83
C LEU A 51 -20.29 -13.40 0.51
N HIS A 52 -21.31 -14.26 0.40
CA HIS A 52 -21.13 -15.67 -0.01
C HIS A 52 -20.52 -15.77 -1.42
N LEU A 53 -21.00 -14.95 -2.37
CA LEU A 53 -20.45 -14.96 -3.74
C LEU A 53 -19.01 -14.47 -3.76
N LEU A 54 -18.69 -13.37 -3.05
CA LEU A 54 -17.33 -12.84 -2.92
C LEU A 54 -16.41 -13.88 -2.28
N ALA A 55 -16.85 -14.57 -1.23
CA ALA A 55 -16.09 -15.63 -0.57
C ALA A 55 -15.78 -16.79 -1.53
N LYS A 56 -16.79 -17.25 -2.30
CA LYS A 56 -16.63 -18.30 -3.31
C LYS A 56 -15.62 -17.91 -4.39
N LYS A 57 -15.62 -16.65 -4.80
CA LYS A 57 -14.71 -16.08 -5.83
C LYS A 57 -13.39 -15.58 -5.24
N ARG A 58 -13.20 -15.61 -3.91
CA ARG A 58 -12.01 -15.11 -3.18
C ARG A 58 -11.71 -13.64 -3.46
N ILE A 59 -12.75 -12.83 -3.56
CA ILE A 59 -12.66 -11.40 -3.78
C ILE A 59 -12.75 -10.70 -2.44
N LEU A 60 -11.75 -9.86 -2.13
CA LEU A 60 -11.77 -9.01 -0.94
C LEU A 60 -12.60 -7.76 -1.21
N ILE A 61 -13.29 -7.29 -0.17
CA ILE A 61 -13.92 -5.99 -0.19
C ILE A 61 -13.35 -5.14 0.94
N HIS A 62 -12.78 -3.99 0.57
CA HIS A 62 -12.13 -3.06 1.48
C HIS A 62 -13.02 -1.86 1.75
N PHE A 63 -13.11 -1.46 3.01
CA PHE A 63 -13.92 -0.32 3.46
C PHE A 63 -13.01 0.81 3.90
N PHE A 64 -13.42 2.04 3.53
CA PHE A 64 -12.70 3.26 3.86
C PHE A 64 -13.68 4.28 4.41
N ASN A 65 -13.24 5.05 5.41
CA ASN A 65 -14.05 6.13 5.95
C ASN A 65 -14.11 7.34 5.00
N TYR A 66 -14.88 8.35 5.41
CA TYR A 66 -15.05 9.59 4.66
C TYR A 66 -13.72 10.24 4.24
N TYR A 67 -12.71 10.19 5.10
CA TYR A 67 -11.38 10.76 4.83
C TYR A 67 -10.52 9.90 3.90
N GLY A 68 -10.96 8.70 3.54
CA GLY A 68 -10.23 7.75 2.70
C GLY A 68 -9.22 6.89 3.47
N TYR A 69 -9.36 6.78 4.79
CA TYR A 69 -8.58 5.84 5.60
C TYR A 69 -9.21 4.46 5.58
N TYR A 70 -8.36 3.47 5.55
CA TYR A 70 -8.76 2.08 5.65
C TYR A 70 -9.40 1.79 7.02
N GLU A 71 -10.58 1.18 7.02
CA GLU A 71 -11.32 0.77 8.21
C GLU A 71 -11.32 -0.74 8.41
N GLY A 72 -11.48 -1.48 7.33
CA GLY A 72 -11.56 -2.92 7.42
C GLY A 72 -11.69 -3.62 6.07
N THR A 73 -11.65 -4.95 6.11
CA THR A 73 -11.81 -5.79 4.93
C THR A 73 -12.69 -6.98 5.27
N PHE A 74 -13.66 -7.26 4.41
CA PHE A 74 -14.21 -8.61 4.34
C PHE A 74 -13.12 -9.50 3.73
N TYR A 75 -12.58 -10.38 4.57
CA TYR A 75 -11.47 -11.25 4.26
C TYR A 75 -11.99 -12.70 4.18
N PRO A 76 -12.27 -13.22 2.98
CA PRO A 76 -12.79 -14.57 2.83
C PRO A 76 -11.82 -15.61 3.39
N LYS A 77 -12.35 -16.78 3.78
CA LYS A 77 -11.52 -17.90 4.24
C LYS A 77 -10.42 -18.20 3.22
N THR A 78 -9.17 -18.11 3.65
CA THR A 78 -8.03 -18.40 2.79
C THR A 78 -7.79 -19.90 2.67
N LYS A 79 -7.41 -20.36 1.47
CA LYS A 79 -7.00 -21.75 1.22
C LYS A 79 -5.49 -21.94 1.30
N LEU A 80 -4.73 -20.87 1.34
CA LEU A 80 -3.27 -20.91 1.24
C LEU A 80 -2.57 -20.90 2.59
N LEU A 81 -3.24 -20.47 3.68
CA LEU A 81 -2.64 -20.49 5.02
C LEU A 81 -2.17 -21.91 5.38
N ALA A 82 -0.88 -22.00 5.71
CA ALA A 82 -0.24 -23.22 6.15
C ALA A 82 0.20 -23.07 7.61
N GLY A 83 -0.21 -24.00 8.48
CA GLY A 83 0.07 -23.93 9.92
C GLY A 83 1.57 -23.88 10.23
N ASN A 84 2.39 -24.64 9.51
CA ASN A 84 3.84 -24.64 9.68
C ASN A 84 4.46 -23.27 9.34
N VAL A 85 3.97 -22.57 8.31
CA VAL A 85 4.45 -21.23 7.96
C VAL A 85 4.09 -20.23 9.06
N ILE A 86 2.89 -20.32 9.63
CA ILE A 86 2.47 -19.46 10.75
C ILE A 86 3.35 -19.67 11.98
N ILE A 87 3.65 -20.93 12.32
CA ILE A 87 4.55 -21.26 13.44
C ILE A 87 5.93 -20.66 13.18
N LYS A 88 6.48 -20.86 11.98
CA LYS A 88 7.78 -20.31 11.58
C LYS A 88 7.79 -18.77 11.59
N GLN A 89 6.70 -18.12 11.16
CA GLN A 89 6.56 -16.66 11.30
C GLN A 89 6.61 -16.22 12.76
N ALA A 90 5.91 -16.93 13.66
CA ALA A 90 5.89 -16.65 15.07
C ALA A 90 7.28 -16.87 15.72
N GLU A 91 7.98 -17.96 15.35
CA GLU A 91 9.36 -18.21 15.80
C GLU A 91 10.30 -17.04 15.42
N HIS A 92 10.21 -16.55 14.18
CA HIS A 92 11.01 -15.40 13.73
C HIS A 92 10.64 -14.09 14.45
N TYR A 93 9.40 -13.95 14.91
CA TYR A 93 8.98 -12.79 15.71
C TYR A 93 9.47 -12.87 17.15
N ILE A 94 9.35 -14.03 17.79
CA ILE A 94 9.74 -14.27 19.21
C ILE A 94 11.25 -14.18 19.35
N ASP A 95 12.02 -14.71 18.40
CA ASP A 95 13.47 -14.55 18.35
C ASP A 95 13.83 -13.11 18.01
N THR A 96 14.24 -12.35 19.01
CA THR A 96 14.56 -10.92 18.87
C THR A 96 15.66 -10.64 17.85
N LYS A 97 16.61 -11.55 17.68
CA LYS A 97 17.69 -11.43 16.68
C LYS A 97 17.16 -11.62 15.27
N LYS A 98 16.38 -12.70 15.04
CA LYS A 98 15.75 -12.96 13.73
C LYS A 98 14.79 -11.84 13.35
N ARG A 99 13.97 -11.36 14.32
CA ARG A 99 13.06 -10.24 14.14
C ARG A 99 13.81 -8.98 13.69
N LEU A 100 14.88 -8.62 14.42
CA LEU A 100 15.66 -7.41 14.12
C LEU A 100 16.33 -7.49 12.73
N ILE A 101 16.84 -8.65 12.32
CA ILE A 101 17.40 -8.88 10.99
C ILE A 101 16.37 -8.55 9.90
N LEU A 102 15.14 -9.08 10.01
CA LEU A 102 14.08 -8.82 9.05
C LEU A 102 13.64 -7.35 9.06
N ALA A 103 13.50 -6.76 10.25
CA ALA A 103 13.14 -5.34 10.39
C ALA A 103 14.18 -4.43 9.71
N LYS A 104 15.48 -4.67 9.92
CA LYS A 104 16.57 -3.95 9.24
C LYS A 104 16.45 -4.05 7.73
N LYS A 105 16.14 -5.24 7.21
CA LYS A 105 15.97 -5.44 5.76
C LYS A 105 14.79 -4.64 5.20
N PHE A 106 13.65 -4.52 5.90
CA PHE A 106 12.54 -3.68 5.47
C PHE A 106 12.92 -2.20 5.40
N VAL A 107 13.57 -1.68 6.45
CA VAL A 107 14.02 -0.28 6.48
C VAL A 107 15.03 -0.01 5.36
N LYS A 108 16.01 -0.90 5.17
CA LYS A 108 17.02 -0.79 4.10
C LYS A 108 16.39 -0.83 2.70
N GLY A 109 15.43 -1.73 2.46
CA GLY A 109 14.71 -1.81 1.19
C GLY A 109 13.93 -0.53 0.88
N SER A 110 13.29 0.06 1.90
CA SER A 110 12.61 1.34 1.78
C SER A 110 13.60 2.47 1.47
N ALA A 111 14.70 2.59 2.23
CA ALA A 111 15.74 3.58 2.03
C ALA A 111 16.37 3.50 0.63
N ASP A 112 16.69 2.28 0.17
CA ASP A 112 17.22 2.06 -1.18
C ASP A 112 16.28 2.56 -2.28
N ASN A 113 14.98 2.32 -2.13
CA ASN A 113 13.99 2.78 -3.10
C ASN A 113 13.79 4.30 -3.02
N MET A 114 13.85 4.92 -1.83
CA MET A 114 13.85 6.38 -1.67
C MET A 114 15.07 7.01 -2.38
N LYS A 115 16.28 6.48 -2.16
CA LYS A 115 17.51 6.94 -2.85
C LYS A 115 17.35 6.84 -4.37
N LYS A 116 16.78 5.75 -4.87
CA LYS A 116 16.55 5.57 -6.31
C LYS A 116 15.56 6.59 -6.88
N VAL A 117 14.50 6.92 -6.13
CA VAL A 117 13.57 7.99 -6.52
C VAL A 117 14.29 9.34 -6.59
N LEU A 118 15.06 9.71 -5.56
CA LEU A 118 15.80 10.98 -5.55
C LEU A 118 16.84 11.03 -6.66
N SER A 119 17.56 9.93 -6.92
CA SER A 119 18.51 9.83 -8.03
C SER A 119 17.85 10.00 -9.40
N TYR A 120 16.64 9.50 -9.61
CA TYR A 120 15.87 9.74 -10.83
C TYR A 120 15.60 11.23 -11.08
N TYR A 121 15.41 12.01 -10.01
CA TYR A 121 15.27 13.48 -10.07
C TYR A 121 16.60 14.23 -9.96
N LYS A 122 17.74 13.53 -10.03
CA LYS A 122 19.10 14.09 -9.95
C LYS A 122 19.36 14.87 -8.65
N LEU A 123 18.75 14.46 -7.53
CA LEU A 123 18.90 15.10 -6.23
C LEU A 123 19.93 14.37 -5.37
N LYS A 124 20.95 15.11 -4.93
CA LYS A 124 21.90 14.65 -3.91
C LYS A 124 21.18 14.63 -2.55
N ASN A 125 21.42 13.60 -1.73
CA ASN A 125 20.74 13.43 -0.44
C ASN A 125 21.65 12.79 0.59
N LYS A 126 21.26 12.91 1.88
CA LYS A 126 21.99 12.35 3.03
C LYS A 126 21.48 10.98 3.47
N ILE A 127 20.53 10.37 2.76
CA ILE A 127 19.93 9.08 3.16
C ILE A 127 21.00 7.99 3.31
N THR A 128 22.02 7.99 2.43
CA THR A 128 23.11 6.99 2.49
C THR A 128 23.88 7.06 3.82
N GLN A 129 24.09 8.25 4.36
CA GLN A 129 24.77 8.45 5.65
C GLN A 129 23.92 7.90 6.82
N ILE A 130 22.61 8.23 6.82
CA ILE A 130 21.68 7.76 7.86
C ILE A 130 21.48 6.25 7.75
N GLU A 131 21.42 5.70 6.52
CA GLU A 131 21.25 4.27 6.28
C GLU A 131 22.38 3.42 6.87
N GLN A 132 23.62 3.94 6.93
CA GLN A 132 24.76 3.23 7.53
C GLN A 132 24.51 2.93 9.03
N GLU A 133 23.69 3.73 9.69
CA GLU A 133 23.32 3.50 11.10
C GLU A 133 22.40 2.30 11.29
N ILE A 134 21.68 1.83 10.24
CA ILE A 134 20.74 0.70 10.35
C ILE A 134 21.41 -0.55 10.92
N GLU A 135 22.63 -0.87 10.45
CA GLU A 135 23.32 -2.09 10.90
C GLU A 135 23.72 -2.03 12.39
N ASN A 136 23.93 -0.83 12.93
CA ASN A 136 24.32 -0.62 14.31
C ASN A 136 23.14 -0.65 15.29
N GLN A 137 21.89 -0.59 14.80
CA GLN A 137 20.71 -0.60 15.65
C GLN A 137 20.55 -1.96 16.36
N LYS A 138 20.30 -1.94 17.67
CA LYS A 138 20.17 -3.14 18.49
C LYS A 138 18.74 -3.46 18.88
N THR A 139 17.84 -2.48 18.75
CA THR A 139 16.42 -2.61 19.12
C THR A 139 15.50 -2.13 18.01
N ILE A 140 14.25 -2.59 18.00
CA ILE A 140 13.22 -2.13 17.06
C ILE A 140 12.90 -0.64 17.24
N PRO A 141 12.75 -0.10 18.48
CA PRO A 141 12.57 1.35 18.67
C PRO A 141 13.68 2.20 18.05
N ASP A 142 14.96 1.83 18.25
CA ASP A 142 16.08 2.57 17.66
C ASP A 142 16.05 2.53 16.14
N LEU A 143 15.70 1.37 15.58
CA LEU A 143 15.55 1.19 14.14
C LEU A 143 14.40 2.04 13.57
N LEU A 144 13.27 2.14 14.28
CA LEU A 144 12.15 3.00 13.91
C LEU A 144 12.52 4.49 13.94
N ASN A 145 13.36 4.92 14.91
CA ASN A 145 13.90 6.27 14.94
C ASN A 145 14.78 6.55 13.70
N THR A 146 15.62 5.59 13.34
CA THR A 146 16.45 5.70 12.11
C THR A 146 15.58 5.75 10.86
N GLU A 147 14.54 4.92 10.76
CA GLU A 147 13.55 4.94 9.68
C GLU A 147 12.87 6.31 9.58
N ALA A 148 12.44 6.87 10.70
CA ALA A 148 11.81 8.19 10.75
C ALA A 148 12.75 9.31 10.24
N ARG A 149 14.03 9.30 10.62
CA ARG A 149 15.05 10.24 10.14
C ARG A 149 15.27 10.12 8.62
N ILE A 150 15.36 8.90 8.09
CA ILE A 150 15.46 8.64 6.65
C ILE A 150 14.24 9.23 5.93
N ARG A 151 13.05 9.05 6.49
CA ARG A 151 11.80 9.54 5.90
C ARG A 151 11.68 11.05 5.95
N ILE A 152 12.11 11.70 7.03
CA ILE A 152 12.17 13.17 7.14
C ILE A 152 13.11 13.72 6.07
N GLU A 153 14.31 13.16 5.95
CA GLU A 153 15.26 13.54 4.90
C GLU A 153 14.66 13.38 3.50
N TYR A 154 14.00 12.25 3.23
CA TYR A 154 13.36 11.99 1.95
C TYR A 154 12.25 13.00 1.63
N TYR A 155 11.38 13.32 2.59
CA TYR A 155 10.29 14.26 2.40
C TYR A 155 10.77 15.70 2.20
N SER A 156 11.93 16.08 2.72
CA SER A 156 12.51 17.42 2.51
C SER A 156 12.78 17.76 1.04
N TYR A 157 12.79 16.75 0.16
CA TYR A 157 12.97 16.93 -1.28
C TYR A 157 11.67 17.05 -2.07
N PHE A 158 10.50 16.89 -1.45
CA PHE A 158 9.24 16.84 -2.17
C PHE A 158 8.96 18.13 -2.93
N ASP A 159 9.18 19.28 -2.31
CA ASP A 159 8.98 20.59 -2.95
C ASP A 159 9.91 20.82 -4.14
N LYS A 160 11.15 20.31 -4.07
CA LYS A 160 12.10 20.35 -5.18
C LYS A 160 11.66 19.48 -6.36
N ILE A 161 10.91 18.41 -6.10
CA ILE A 161 10.40 17.51 -7.13
C ILE A 161 9.11 18.01 -7.73
N THR A 162 8.15 18.48 -6.91
CA THR A 162 6.82 18.88 -7.38
C THR A 162 6.82 20.25 -8.06
N LYS A 163 7.75 21.16 -7.70
CA LYS A 163 7.90 22.51 -8.29
C LYS A 163 6.62 23.34 -8.31
N GLN A 164 5.59 22.98 -7.53
CA GLN A 164 4.30 23.66 -7.48
C GLN A 164 4.00 24.15 -6.07
N GLN A 165 4.06 25.46 -5.84
CA GLN A 165 3.85 26.10 -4.54
C GLN A 165 2.55 25.70 -3.84
N SER A 166 1.50 25.42 -4.61
CA SER A 166 0.22 24.99 -4.04
C SER A 166 0.25 23.61 -3.36
N PHE A 167 1.30 22.82 -3.60
CA PHE A 167 1.51 21.49 -3.05
C PHE A 167 2.70 21.42 -2.10
N ASN A 168 3.08 22.53 -1.48
CA ASN A 168 4.20 22.57 -0.55
C ASN A 168 4.07 21.54 0.57
N PHE A 169 5.19 20.90 0.87
CA PHE A 169 5.34 19.92 1.96
C PHE A 169 6.05 20.59 3.14
N GLU A 170 5.32 21.09 4.13
CA GLU A 170 5.93 21.65 5.35
C GLU A 170 6.36 20.52 6.31
N LYS A 171 5.39 19.69 6.69
CA LYS A 171 5.60 18.52 7.55
C LYS A 171 4.54 17.46 7.29
N ARG A 172 4.84 16.22 7.68
CA ARG A 172 3.88 15.13 7.57
C ARG A 172 2.76 15.27 8.60
N THR A 173 1.52 15.47 8.13
CA THR A 173 0.32 15.45 8.95
C THR A 173 -0.57 14.26 8.56
N LYS A 174 -1.12 13.58 9.59
CA LYS A 174 -1.96 12.38 9.43
C LYS A 174 -3.22 12.54 10.29
N GLN A 175 -4.31 11.95 9.87
CA GLN A 175 -5.53 11.71 10.65
C GLN A 175 -6.08 12.94 11.41
N PRO A 176 -6.48 13.98 10.69
CA PRO A 176 -6.54 14.15 9.25
C PRO A 176 -5.31 14.84 8.64
N PRO A 177 -5.07 14.74 7.32
CA PRO A 177 -4.06 15.53 6.63
C PRO A 177 -4.50 16.99 6.56
N LYS A 178 -3.55 17.93 6.69
CA LYS A 178 -3.85 19.37 6.75
C LYS A 178 -3.61 20.12 5.42
N ASN A 179 -2.90 19.51 4.49
CA ASN A 179 -2.62 20.10 3.17
C ASN A 179 -2.77 19.05 2.04
N MET A 180 -2.78 19.53 0.80
CA MET A 180 -3.07 18.74 -0.39
C MET A 180 -2.08 17.60 -0.59
N ILE A 181 -0.79 17.83 -0.40
CA ILE A 181 0.23 16.79 -0.59
C ILE A 181 0.11 15.70 0.48
N ASN A 182 -0.17 16.07 1.73
CA ASN A 182 -0.43 15.09 2.80
C ASN A 182 -1.72 14.30 2.57
N ALA A 183 -2.74 14.91 1.95
CA ALA A 183 -3.96 14.21 1.53
C ALA A 183 -3.64 13.13 0.47
N LEU A 184 -2.84 13.47 -0.55
CA LEU A 184 -2.40 12.51 -1.58
C LEU A 184 -1.57 11.37 -0.98
N ILE A 185 -0.62 11.68 -0.10
CA ILE A 185 0.21 10.67 0.59
C ILE A 185 -0.66 9.73 1.42
N SER A 186 -1.59 10.28 2.21
CA SER A 186 -2.47 9.48 3.06
C SER A 186 -3.38 8.57 2.25
N PHE A 187 -4.02 9.12 1.20
CA PHE A 187 -4.90 8.37 0.31
C PHE A 187 -4.14 7.26 -0.45
N GLY A 188 -2.99 7.60 -1.03
CA GLY A 188 -2.16 6.63 -1.75
C GLY A 188 -1.60 5.53 -0.86
N ASN A 189 -1.20 5.85 0.37
CA ASN A 189 -0.72 4.85 1.33
C ASN A 189 -1.84 3.91 1.79
N SER A 190 -3.08 4.40 1.99
CA SER A 190 -4.23 3.54 2.31
C SER A 190 -4.57 2.58 1.17
N LEU A 191 -4.48 3.05 -0.08
CA LEU A 191 -4.64 2.20 -1.27
C LEU A 191 -3.54 1.14 -1.38
N LEU A 192 -2.28 1.54 -1.19
CA LEU A 192 -1.16 0.61 -1.28
C LEU A 192 -1.22 -0.44 -0.17
N TYR A 193 -1.64 -0.05 1.05
CA TYR A 193 -1.89 -0.97 2.15
C TYR A 193 -2.93 -2.05 1.74
N SER A 194 -4.08 -1.65 1.22
CA SER A 194 -5.12 -2.59 0.79
C SER A 194 -4.66 -3.47 -0.37
N THR A 195 -3.90 -2.91 -1.32
CA THR A 195 -3.28 -3.66 -2.42
C THR A 195 -2.29 -4.71 -1.89
N THR A 196 -1.46 -4.34 -0.92
CA THR A 196 -0.48 -5.25 -0.31
C THR A 196 -1.19 -6.36 0.49
N LEU A 197 -2.27 -6.03 1.20
CA LEU A 197 -3.09 -7.03 1.90
C LEU A 197 -3.69 -8.05 0.92
N ASN A 198 -4.18 -7.58 -0.24
CA ASN A 198 -4.66 -8.49 -1.28
C ASN A 198 -3.55 -9.41 -1.83
N GLU A 199 -2.36 -8.88 -2.02
CA GLU A 199 -1.25 -9.69 -2.51
C GLU A 199 -0.79 -10.72 -1.44
N LEU A 200 -0.80 -10.36 -0.15
CA LEU A 200 -0.57 -11.28 0.97
C LEU A 200 -1.65 -12.38 1.07
N TYR A 201 -2.92 -12.04 0.82
CA TYR A 201 -4.01 -13.02 0.79
C TYR A 201 -3.76 -14.17 -0.21
N ASN A 202 -2.95 -13.92 -1.23
CA ASN A 202 -2.56 -14.89 -2.24
C ASN A 202 -1.21 -15.57 -1.92
N THR A 203 -0.79 -15.62 -0.65
CA THR A 203 0.42 -16.30 -0.16
C THR A 203 0.08 -17.14 1.08
N GLN A 204 1.06 -17.85 1.61
CA GLN A 204 0.90 -18.64 2.85
C GLN A 204 1.17 -17.82 4.12
N LEU A 205 1.60 -16.55 3.97
CA LEU A 205 1.93 -15.69 5.11
C LEU A 205 0.67 -15.21 5.84
N ASN A 206 0.72 -15.23 7.15
CA ASN A 206 -0.27 -14.57 7.99
C ASN A 206 0.01 -13.05 8.03
N PRO A 207 -0.91 -12.19 7.56
CA PRO A 207 -0.68 -10.76 7.46
C PRO A 207 -0.62 -10.03 8.81
N THR A 208 -0.96 -10.70 9.92
CA THR A 208 -0.94 -10.11 11.27
C THR A 208 0.41 -10.23 11.97
N ILE A 209 1.32 -11.11 11.51
CA ILE A 209 2.63 -11.34 12.12
C ILE A 209 3.68 -10.52 11.37
N SER A 210 4.13 -9.43 11.96
CA SER A 210 5.10 -8.46 11.43
C SER A 210 6.43 -8.50 12.18
N TYR A 211 7.41 -7.77 11.69
CA TYR A 211 8.76 -7.77 12.27
C TYR A 211 9.23 -6.36 12.63
N LEU A 212 8.94 -5.35 11.80
CA LEU A 212 9.26 -3.95 12.07
C LEU A 212 8.18 -3.29 12.93
N HIS A 213 6.93 -3.32 12.46
CA HIS A 213 5.79 -2.79 13.21
C HIS A 213 5.31 -3.79 14.25
N GLU A 214 4.80 -3.29 15.39
CA GLU A 214 4.21 -4.16 16.40
C GLU A 214 2.91 -4.79 15.91
N PRO A 215 2.69 -6.11 16.11
CA PRO A 215 1.45 -6.78 15.81
C PRO A 215 0.39 -6.37 16.85
N LEU A 216 -0.23 -5.21 16.63
CA LEU A 216 -1.30 -4.67 17.47
C LEU A 216 -2.66 -5.16 17.00
N GLN A 217 -3.66 -5.10 17.92
CA GLN A 217 -5.05 -5.40 17.61
C GLN A 217 -5.55 -4.59 16.40
N ARG A 218 -6.41 -5.18 15.58
CA ARG A 218 -7.07 -4.58 14.43
C ARG A 218 -6.14 -4.15 13.28
N ARG A 219 -4.94 -4.74 13.16
CA ARG A 219 -4.00 -4.41 12.09
C ARG A 219 -3.45 -5.65 11.41
N TYR A 220 -3.36 -5.59 10.11
CA TYR A 220 -2.54 -6.51 9.32
C TYR A 220 -1.12 -5.93 9.24
N SER A 221 -0.35 -6.09 10.33
CA SER A 221 0.90 -5.36 10.55
C SER A 221 2.02 -5.75 9.58
N LEU A 222 2.06 -7.00 9.08
CA LEU A 222 3.00 -7.40 8.03
C LEU A 222 2.75 -6.63 6.73
N THR A 223 1.48 -6.27 6.48
CA THR A 223 1.12 -5.43 5.33
C THR A 223 1.81 -4.07 5.42
N LEU A 224 1.95 -3.49 6.63
CA LEU A 224 2.71 -2.23 6.81
C LEU A 224 4.18 -2.43 6.47
N ASP A 225 4.83 -3.49 7.01
CA ASP A 225 6.25 -3.77 6.77
C ASP A 225 6.56 -3.85 5.27
N LEU A 226 5.79 -4.65 4.53
CA LEU A 226 5.99 -4.80 3.08
C LEU A 226 5.67 -3.52 2.31
N THR A 227 4.63 -2.79 2.73
CA THR A 227 4.20 -1.56 2.05
C THR A 227 5.31 -0.49 2.07
N GLU A 228 6.13 -0.43 3.14
CA GLU A 228 7.22 0.54 3.26
C GLU A 228 8.19 0.49 2.08
N ILE A 229 8.49 -0.69 1.56
CA ILE A 229 9.39 -0.89 0.42
C ILE A 229 8.83 -0.26 -0.87
N PHE A 230 7.50 -0.29 -1.03
CA PHE A 230 6.84 0.09 -2.27
C PHE A 230 6.28 1.52 -2.28
N LYS A 231 6.12 2.18 -1.12
CA LYS A 231 5.64 3.57 -1.04
C LYS A 231 6.40 4.52 -1.96
N PRO A 232 7.74 4.56 -1.95
CA PRO A 232 8.48 5.50 -2.79
C PRO A 232 8.25 5.30 -4.28
N ILE A 233 8.22 4.05 -4.73
CA ILE A 233 8.21 3.68 -6.15
C ILE A 233 6.82 3.57 -6.76
N ILE A 234 5.77 3.41 -5.95
CA ILE A 234 4.38 3.36 -6.41
C ILE A 234 3.67 4.66 -6.07
N VAL A 235 3.53 4.99 -4.78
CA VAL A 235 2.70 6.11 -4.32
C VAL A 235 3.37 7.45 -4.59
N ASP A 236 4.60 7.64 -4.10
CA ASP A 236 5.23 8.96 -4.18
C ASP A 236 5.53 9.34 -5.64
N ARG A 237 6.03 8.39 -6.45
CA ARG A 237 6.20 8.60 -7.90
C ARG A 237 4.90 8.91 -8.63
N LEU A 238 3.78 8.31 -8.21
CA LEU A 238 2.46 8.63 -8.75
C LEU A 238 2.06 10.04 -8.38
N ILE A 239 2.23 10.44 -7.12
CA ILE A 239 1.94 11.80 -6.63
C ILE A 239 2.74 12.83 -7.43
N PHE A 240 4.04 12.64 -7.60
CA PHE A 240 4.89 13.54 -8.40
C PHE A 240 4.40 13.65 -9.86
N LYS A 241 4.02 12.53 -10.47
CA LYS A 241 3.44 12.53 -11.83
C LYS A 241 2.15 13.33 -11.88
N LEU A 242 1.23 13.10 -10.93
CA LEU A 242 -0.08 13.76 -10.90
C LEU A 242 0.02 15.26 -10.72
N ILE A 243 0.94 15.73 -9.88
CA ILE A 243 1.19 17.15 -9.61
C ILE A 243 1.91 17.79 -10.80
N ASN A 244 3.05 17.23 -11.23
CA ASN A 244 3.90 17.83 -12.26
C ASN A 244 3.27 17.85 -13.66
N LYS A 245 2.31 16.94 -13.93
CA LYS A 245 1.51 16.95 -15.16
C LYS A 245 0.16 17.66 -14.99
N GLU A 246 -0.04 18.36 -13.88
CA GLU A 246 -1.29 19.09 -13.56
C GLU A 246 -2.56 18.26 -13.67
N MET A 247 -2.41 16.94 -13.54
CA MET A 247 -3.54 16.01 -13.57
C MET A 247 -4.42 16.14 -12.33
N ILE A 248 -3.83 16.56 -11.20
CA ILE A 248 -4.49 16.92 -9.96
C ILE A 248 -4.10 18.37 -9.61
N THR A 249 -5.11 19.21 -9.37
CA THR A 249 -4.99 20.62 -9.04
C THR A 249 -5.82 20.96 -7.80
N LYS A 250 -5.77 22.20 -7.31
CA LYS A 250 -6.55 22.67 -6.12
C LYS A 250 -8.03 22.29 -6.17
N LYS A 251 -8.69 22.31 -7.34
CA LYS A 251 -10.12 21.96 -7.51
C LYS A 251 -10.46 20.52 -7.15
N HIS A 252 -9.48 19.65 -7.06
CA HIS A 252 -9.65 18.24 -6.70
C HIS A 252 -9.60 18.00 -5.18
N PHE A 253 -9.54 19.07 -4.39
CA PHE A 253 -9.51 18.97 -2.93
C PHE A 253 -10.64 19.77 -2.30
N LYS A 254 -11.12 19.27 -1.16
CA LYS A 254 -11.91 20.01 -0.18
C LYS A 254 -11.00 20.29 1.01
N LYS A 255 -10.79 21.58 1.31
CA LYS A 255 -9.97 22.02 2.43
C LYS A 255 -10.86 22.69 3.46
N ASP A 256 -10.63 22.39 4.72
CA ASP A 256 -11.20 23.03 5.89
C ASP A 256 -10.07 23.43 6.85
N VAL A 257 -10.37 24.12 7.93
CA VAL A 257 -9.38 24.54 8.95
C VAL A 257 -8.59 23.32 9.47
N ASN A 258 -9.27 22.21 9.71
CA ASN A 258 -8.72 21.02 10.35
C ASN A 258 -8.32 19.89 9.41
N TYR A 259 -8.74 19.92 8.14
CA TYR A 259 -8.44 18.83 7.20
C TYR A 259 -8.37 19.27 5.74
N CYS A 260 -7.71 18.45 4.96
CA CYS A 260 -7.68 18.52 3.49
C CYS A 260 -7.88 17.12 2.92
N ILE A 261 -8.90 16.92 2.08
CA ILE A 261 -9.24 15.63 1.49
C ILE A 261 -9.50 15.74 -0.01
N LEU A 262 -9.35 14.63 -0.73
CA LEU A 262 -9.71 14.55 -2.13
C LEU A 262 -11.23 14.59 -2.33
N THR A 263 -11.69 15.40 -3.29
CA THR A 263 -13.07 15.34 -3.79
C THR A 263 -13.30 14.02 -4.55
N LYS A 264 -14.55 13.72 -4.87
CA LYS A 264 -14.90 12.53 -5.69
C LYS A 264 -14.15 12.51 -7.02
N SER A 265 -14.03 13.66 -7.71
CA SER A 265 -13.27 13.78 -8.96
C SER A 265 -11.76 13.59 -8.74
N GLY A 266 -11.22 14.12 -7.64
CA GLY A 266 -9.82 13.90 -7.24
C GLY A 266 -9.53 12.43 -6.94
N LYS A 267 -10.40 11.76 -6.18
CA LYS A 267 -10.32 10.32 -5.92
C LYS A 267 -10.32 9.52 -7.23
N ASN A 268 -11.29 9.78 -8.11
CA ASN A 268 -11.37 9.11 -9.43
C ASN A 268 -10.08 9.25 -10.23
N LYS A 269 -9.54 10.47 -10.32
CA LYS A 269 -8.31 10.73 -11.06
C LYS A 269 -7.12 9.98 -10.49
N PHE A 270 -6.97 9.99 -9.16
CA PHE A 270 -5.91 9.26 -8.48
C PHE A 270 -6.02 7.75 -8.71
N LEU A 271 -7.23 7.18 -8.55
CA LEU A 271 -7.49 5.75 -8.69
C LEU A 271 -7.18 5.24 -10.11
N GLN A 272 -7.61 5.98 -11.14
CA GLN A 272 -7.30 5.63 -12.54
C GLN A 272 -5.80 5.56 -12.80
N GLU A 273 -5.04 6.54 -12.34
CA GLU A 273 -3.59 6.58 -12.54
C GLU A 273 -2.85 5.57 -11.62
N TYR A 274 -3.40 5.28 -10.43
CA TYR A 274 -2.90 4.24 -9.55
C TYR A 274 -3.02 2.85 -10.19
N ASP A 275 -4.18 2.51 -10.76
CA ASP A 275 -4.36 1.23 -11.47
C ASP A 275 -3.45 1.12 -12.70
N LYS A 276 -3.28 2.19 -13.46
CA LYS A 276 -2.31 2.21 -14.56
C LYS A 276 -0.90 1.94 -14.03
N LYS A 277 -0.52 2.55 -12.89
CA LYS A 277 0.78 2.33 -12.26
C LYS A 277 0.94 0.89 -11.83
N LEU A 278 -0.05 0.29 -11.19
CA LEU A 278 0.00 -1.11 -10.76
C LEU A 278 0.11 -2.10 -11.93
N LYS A 279 -0.53 -1.80 -13.07
CA LYS A 279 -0.48 -2.62 -14.30
C LYS A 279 0.82 -2.44 -15.09
N THR A 280 1.56 -1.35 -14.88
CA THR A 280 2.85 -1.10 -15.56
C THR A 280 3.82 -2.24 -15.24
N THR A 281 4.49 -2.77 -16.26
CA THR A 281 5.43 -3.88 -16.13
C THR A 281 6.88 -3.42 -16.19
N LEU A 282 7.74 -4.20 -15.53
CA LEU A 282 9.20 -4.05 -15.51
C LEU A 282 9.85 -5.41 -15.82
N LYS A 283 10.99 -5.42 -16.52
CA LYS A 283 11.75 -6.64 -16.72
C LYS A 283 12.36 -7.13 -15.39
N HIS A 284 11.88 -8.27 -14.90
CA HIS A 284 12.40 -8.90 -13.69
C HIS A 284 13.58 -9.80 -14.02
N ARG A 285 14.79 -9.45 -13.55
CA ARG A 285 16.02 -10.15 -13.97
C ARG A 285 16.02 -11.63 -13.63
N GLN A 286 15.67 -11.99 -12.38
CA GLN A 286 15.72 -13.40 -11.95
C GLN A 286 14.66 -14.27 -12.63
N LEU A 287 13.50 -13.70 -12.99
CA LEU A 287 12.43 -14.42 -13.67
C LEU A 287 12.52 -14.31 -15.20
N ASN A 288 13.42 -13.48 -15.70
CA ASN A 288 13.61 -13.16 -17.12
C ASN A 288 12.31 -12.87 -17.90
N ARG A 289 11.33 -12.25 -17.21
CA ARG A 289 10.02 -11.86 -17.78
C ARG A 289 9.57 -10.51 -17.27
N ASN A 290 8.59 -9.92 -17.94
CA ASN A 290 7.94 -8.70 -17.48
C ASN A 290 6.99 -8.99 -16.31
N VAL A 291 7.07 -8.18 -15.26
CA VAL A 291 6.30 -8.30 -14.02
C VAL A 291 5.68 -6.94 -13.70
N SER A 292 4.38 -6.91 -13.41
CA SER A 292 3.68 -5.69 -13.01
C SER A 292 4.07 -5.24 -11.61
N TYR A 293 3.93 -3.94 -11.30
CA TYR A 293 4.17 -3.43 -9.94
C TYR A 293 3.31 -4.16 -8.90
N LYS A 294 2.05 -4.48 -9.24
CA LYS A 294 1.19 -5.28 -8.36
C LYS A 294 1.82 -6.65 -8.06
N HIS A 295 2.27 -7.36 -9.09
CA HIS A 295 2.84 -8.70 -8.90
C HIS A 295 4.20 -8.66 -8.20
N LEU A 296 4.96 -7.55 -8.29
CA LEU A 296 6.20 -7.37 -7.52
C LEU A 296 5.95 -7.42 -6.01
N ILE A 297 4.82 -6.91 -5.53
CA ILE A 297 4.43 -6.99 -4.10
C ILE A 297 4.25 -8.45 -3.68
N ARG A 298 3.58 -9.27 -4.50
CA ARG A 298 3.44 -10.72 -4.22
C ARG A 298 4.78 -11.45 -4.25
N LEU A 299 5.63 -11.13 -5.21
CA LEU A 299 6.99 -11.71 -5.27
C LEU A 299 7.81 -11.34 -4.04
N GLU A 300 7.61 -10.15 -3.49
CA GLU A 300 8.26 -9.74 -2.24
C GLU A 300 7.79 -10.62 -1.07
N ALA A 301 6.50 -10.86 -0.97
CA ALA A 301 5.93 -11.75 0.04
C ALA A 301 6.49 -13.19 -0.11
N TYR A 302 6.61 -13.73 -1.32
CA TYR A 302 7.23 -15.03 -1.55
C TYR A 302 8.72 -15.08 -1.17
N LYS A 303 9.46 -13.99 -1.33
CA LYS A 303 10.85 -13.93 -0.86
C LYS A 303 10.94 -13.99 0.67
N LEU A 304 10.02 -13.29 1.34
CA LEU A 304 9.91 -13.36 2.80
C LEU A 304 9.50 -14.77 3.27
N GLU A 305 8.53 -15.40 2.62
CA GLU A 305 8.09 -16.76 2.89
C GLU A 305 9.25 -17.76 2.79
N LYS A 306 10.06 -17.65 1.73
CA LYS A 306 11.25 -18.50 1.56
C LYS A 306 12.30 -18.31 2.67
N HIS A 307 12.44 -17.08 3.17
CA HIS A 307 13.35 -16.82 4.28
C HIS A 307 12.85 -17.43 5.59
N ILE A 308 11.55 -17.28 5.87
CA ILE A 308 10.90 -17.84 7.06
C ILE A 308 10.99 -19.38 7.06
N LEU A 309 10.97 -20.00 5.90
CA LEU A 309 11.13 -21.45 5.71
C LEU A 309 12.60 -21.89 5.60
N ASP A 310 13.56 -21.02 5.87
CA ASP A 310 15.01 -21.28 5.78
C ASP A 310 15.48 -21.76 4.38
N ILE A 311 14.70 -21.48 3.32
CA ILE A 311 15.01 -21.87 1.93
C ILE A 311 16.01 -20.90 1.30
N LYS A 312 15.81 -19.59 1.52
CA LYS A 312 16.65 -18.54 0.93
C LYS A 312 16.59 -17.26 1.75
N GLU A 313 17.74 -16.66 2.00
CA GLU A 313 17.81 -15.39 2.70
C GLU A 313 17.02 -14.28 1.99
N TYR A 314 16.23 -13.54 2.78
CA TYR A 314 15.39 -12.44 2.29
C TYR A 314 16.26 -11.25 1.87
N THR A 315 16.06 -10.82 0.62
CA THR A 315 16.66 -9.60 0.07
C THR A 315 15.54 -8.70 -0.45
N PRO A 316 15.37 -7.48 0.11
CA PRO A 316 14.30 -6.56 -0.28
C PRO A 316 14.37 -6.18 -1.77
N TYR A 317 13.20 -5.88 -2.33
CA TYR A 317 13.12 -5.39 -3.70
C TYR A 317 13.73 -3.99 -3.81
N LYS A 318 14.64 -3.85 -4.76
CA LYS A 318 15.26 -2.58 -5.15
C LYS A 318 14.95 -2.28 -6.60
N ILE A 319 14.27 -1.14 -6.82
CA ILE A 319 13.92 -0.70 -8.16
C ILE A 319 15.17 -0.37 -8.99
N ARG A 320 15.12 -0.73 -10.27
CA ARG A 320 16.15 -0.42 -11.26
C ARG A 320 15.46 0.21 -12.46
N TRP A 321 15.79 1.45 -12.72
CA TRP A 321 15.42 2.17 -13.93
C TRP A 321 16.64 2.33 -14.80
#